data_fe9d6f3df9c12d172978b177492050a2
#
_entry.id   fe9d6f3df9c12d172978b177492050a2
#
_cell.length_a   1.000
_cell.length_b   1.000
_cell.length_c   1.000
_cell.angle_alpha   90.00
_cell.angle_beta   90.00
_cell.angle_gamma   90.00
#
_symmetry.space_group_name_H-M   'P 1'
#
loop_
_entity.id
_entity.type
_entity.pdbx_description
1 polymer ?
#
loop_
_entity_poly.entity_id
_entity_poly.type
_entity_poly.pdbx_seq_one_letter_code
_entity_poly.pdbx_strand_id
1 'polypeptide(L)'
;MSAAGMSLLRLTFLGTSAAQPTIHRNLSGLAVKADTDLLLFDCGEGSQRQMIRFGTGFSVDSVFFTHFHADHYLGIIGFIRTLGMGGRTQPLTLYGPHPAKRLLRQAVHLGVDALPFPLEIVELQHGASVKGHGYTVGAVQVDHRVSALAYVLQEDERPGRFNLERARALFVREGPDFGRLQRGESVSASNGQLVQPADVLGPVRPGRRLVISGDTRPCVTVVAAAREADLLIHEATFSDDEQERALETRHSTAREAGRVAKEASARRLILTHLSSRYDLDSSKLLNEAREEYAGPIEIAHDGMTVELPLRD
;
A
#
# COMPACT_ATOMS: atom_id res chain seq x y z
N MET A 1 -5.01 -26.65 -15.48
CA MET A 1 -3.62 -26.16 -15.44
C MET A 1 -3.68 -24.69 -15.10
N SER A 2 -3.73 -24.34 -13.82
CA SER A 2 -3.57 -22.94 -13.40
C SER A 2 -2.06 -22.70 -13.38
N ALA A 3 -1.56 -21.93 -14.35
CA ALA A 3 -0.28 -21.27 -14.19
C ALA A 3 -0.34 -20.59 -12.83
N ALA A 4 0.66 -20.79 -11.98
CA ALA A 4 0.85 -19.99 -10.79
C ALA A 4 0.92 -18.55 -11.29
N GLY A 5 -0.23 -17.85 -11.29
CA GLY A 5 -0.34 -16.48 -11.76
C GLY A 5 0.67 -15.68 -10.96
N MET A 6 1.49 -14.90 -11.64
CA MET A 6 2.36 -13.95 -10.96
C MET A 6 1.43 -13.06 -10.12
N SER A 7 1.54 -13.17 -8.79
CA SER A 7 0.79 -12.30 -7.89
C SER A 7 1.04 -10.85 -8.29
N LEU A 8 -0.04 -10.13 -8.63
CA LEU A 8 0.04 -8.73 -9.04
C LEU A 8 0.03 -7.84 -7.80
N LEU A 9 1.04 -7.00 -7.67
CA LEU A 9 1.00 -5.88 -6.72
C LEU A 9 1.25 -4.59 -7.51
N ARG A 10 0.14 -3.91 -7.83
CA ARG A 10 0.13 -2.69 -8.63
C ARG A 10 -0.46 -1.55 -7.83
N LEU A 11 0.21 -0.42 -7.85
CA LEU A 11 -0.21 0.82 -7.23
C LEU A 11 -0.58 1.84 -8.29
N THR A 12 -1.62 2.65 -8.03
CA THR A 12 -1.99 3.80 -8.87
C THR A 12 -2.25 5.00 -7.97
N PHE A 13 -1.48 6.07 -8.15
CA PHE A 13 -1.65 7.31 -7.41
C PHE A 13 -2.86 8.07 -7.96
N LEU A 14 -3.88 8.25 -7.13
CA LEU A 14 -5.11 8.98 -7.48
C LEU A 14 -4.96 10.47 -7.22
N GLY A 15 -4.11 10.83 -6.26
CA GLY A 15 -3.80 12.20 -5.91
C GLY A 15 -2.52 12.29 -5.10
N THR A 16 -1.78 13.35 -5.34
CA THR A 16 -0.40 13.54 -4.85
C THR A 16 -0.15 14.91 -4.24
N SER A 17 -1.20 15.76 -4.11
CA SER A 17 -1.14 17.08 -3.50
C SER A 17 -1.43 17.05 -2.01
N ALA A 18 -0.77 17.94 -1.28
CA ALA A 18 -1.00 18.23 0.13
C ALA A 18 -2.04 19.35 0.32
N ALA A 19 -2.95 19.17 1.28
CA ALA A 19 -3.90 20.15 1.80
C ALA A 19 -4.93 20.71 0.79
N GLN A 20 -4.54 21.06 -0.41
CA GLN A 20 -5.42 21.61 -1.45
C GLN A 20 -5.11 21.03 -2.83
N PRO A 21 -6.11 20.76 -3.67
CA PRO A 21 -5.87 20.28 -5.01
C PRO A 21 -5.29 21.39 -5.89
N THR A 22 -4.60 20.98 -6.95
CA THR A 22 -4.14 21.87 -8.02
C THR A 22 -4.76 21.46 -9.36
N ILE A 23 -4.35 22.11 -10.46
CA ILE A 23 -4.77 21.68 -11.79
C ILE A 23 -4.15 20.32 -12.16
N HIS A 24 -2.94 20.04 -11.66
CA HIS A 24 -2.16 18.86 -12.04
C HIS A 24 -2.22 17.74 -10.99
N ARG A 25 -2.50 18.08 -9.73
CA ARG A 25 -2.47 17.14 -8.60
C ARG A 25 -3.77 17.18 -7.80
N ASN A 26 -4.40 16.04 -7.68
CA ASN A 26 -5.56 15.83 -6.80
C ASN A 26 -5.12 15.57 -5.35
N LEU A 27 -6.07 15.59 -4.43
CA LEU A 27 -5.85 15.28 -3.01
C LEU A 27 -5.56 13.80 -2.79
N SER A 28 -4.97 13.49 -1.63
CA SER A 28 -4.40 12.19 -1.28
C SER A 28 -5.33 11.01 -1.56
N GLY A 29 -4.82 10.05 -2.30
CA GLY A 29 -5.46 8.78 -2.58
C GLY A 29 -4.53 7.85 -3.35
N LEU A 30 -4.46 6.59 -2.91
CA LEU A 30 -3.66 5.56 -3.54
C LEU A 30 -4.47 4.28 -3.67
N ALA A 31 -4.64 3.81 -4.90
CA ALA A 31 -5.26 2.51 -5.17
C ALA A 31 -4.17 1.43 -5.25
N VAL A 32 -4.32 0.34 -4.50
CA VAL A 32 -3.40 -0.80 -4.49
C VAL A 32 -4.15 -2.05 -4.89
N LYS A 33 -3.80 -2.61 -6.03
CA LYS A 33 -4.28 -3.91 -6.49
C LYS A 33 -3.33 -4.99 -6.00
N ALA A 34 -3.78 -5.77 -5.02
CA ALA A 34 -3.07 -6.91 -4.47
C ALA A 34 -3.76 -8.20 -4.92
N ASP A 35 -3.25 -8.81 -5.96
CA ASP A 35 -3.86 -9.94 -6.67
C ASP A 35 -5.31 -9.66 -7.07
N THR A 36 -6.30 -10.24 -6.38
CA THR A 36 -7.73 -10.01 -6.64
C THR A 36 -8.28 -8.78 -5.92
N ASP A 37 -7.71 -8.44 -4.77
CA ASP A 37 -8.22 -7.38 -3.91
C ASP A 37 -7.81 -5.99 -4.40
N LEU A 38 -8.73 -5.03 -4.33
CA LEU A 38 -8.46 -3.62 -4.56
C LEU A 38 -8.61 -2.85 -3.24
N LEU A 39 -7.49 -2.32 -2.76
CA LEU A 39 -7.41 -1.53 -1.54
C LEU A 39 -7.27 -0.06 -1.89
N LEU A 40 -7.90 0.81 -1.11
CA LEU A 40 -7.73 2.25 -1.24
C LEU A 40 -7.08 2.77 0.05
N PHE A 41 -5.97 3.50 -0.08
CA PHE A 41 -5.31 4.21 1.02
C PHE A 41 -5.57 5.70 0.84
N ASP A 42 -6.27 6.29 1.79
CA ASP A 42 -6.91 7.60 1.74
C ASP A 42 -7.91 7.75 0.58
N CYS A 43 -8.82 8.69 0.74
CA CYS A 43 -9.87 9.00 -0.22
C CYS A 43 -10.16 10.51 -0.14
N GLY A 44 -9.20 11.32 -0.59
CA GLY A 44 -9.36 12.76 -0.72
C GLY A 44 -10.46 13.13 -1.72
N GLU A 45 -10.90 14.37 -1.70
CA GLU A 45 -11.90 14.86 -2.62
C GLU A 45 -11.49 14.58 -4.07
N GLY A 46 -12.42 14.16 -4.90
CA GLY A 46 -12.16 13.82 -6.30
C GLY A 46 -11.59 12.43 -6.57
N SER A 47 -11.26 11.64 -5.54
CA SER A 47 -10.70 10.27 -5.72
C SER A 47 -11.54 9.41 -6.64
N GLN A 48 -12.88 9.45 -6.55
CA GLN A 48 -13.76 8.69 -7.45
C GLN A 48 -13.59 9.10 -8.92
N ARG A 49 -13.40 10.40 -9.21
CA ARG A 49 -13.15 10.89 -10.57
C ARG A 49 -11.80 10.40 -11.09
N GLN A 50 -10.79 10.42 -10.25
CA GLN A 50 -9.45 9.92 -10.58
C GLN A 50 -9.47 8.40 -10.83
N MET A 51 -10.25 7.63 -10.07
CA MET A 51 -10.43 6.19 -10.31
C MET A 51 -11.03 5.92 -11.70
N ILE A 52 -12.00 6.72 -12.12
CA ILE A 52 -12.55 6.67 -13.49
C ILE A 52 -11.47 7.01 -14.51
N ARG A 53 -10.77 8.13 -14.29
CA ARG A 53 -9.74 8.64 -15.20
C ARG A 53 -8.61 7.64 -15.44
N PHE A 54 -8.18 6.94 -14.39
CA PHE A 54 -7.05 6.03 -14.46
C PHE A 54 -7.44 4.53 -14.55
N GLY A 55 -8.73 4.26 -14.63
CA GLY A 55 -9.23 2.90 -14.89
C GLY A 55 -8.94 1.88 -13.79
N THR A 56 -8.86 2.31 -12.51
CA THR A 56 -8.59 1.40 -11.39
C THR A 56 -9.76 0.46 -11.07
N GLY A 57 -10.95 0.78 -11.55
CA GLY A 57 -12.18 0.08 -11.19
C GLY A 57 -12.74 0.52 -9.83
N PHE A 58 -13.95 0.03 -9.50
CA PHE A 58 -14.68 0.38 -8.27
C PHE A 58 -14.95 -0.82 -7.35
N SER A 59 -14.40 -1.99 -7.67
CA SER A 59 -14.52 -3.17 -6.81
C SER A 59 -13.56 -3.09 -5.63
N VAL A 60 -13.68 -2.00 -4.84
CA VAL A 60 -12.83 -1.76 -3.67
C VAL A 60 -13.28 -2.66 -2.52
N ASP A 61 -12.35 -3.41 -1.96
CA ASP A 61 -12.63 -4.34 -0.86
C ASP A 61 -12.54 -3.63 0.49
N SER A 62 -11.58 -2.73 0.64
CA SER A 62 -11.34 -1.98 1.87
C SER A 62 -10.75 -0.60 1.61
N VAL A 63 -11.05 0.35 2.51
CA VAL A 63 -10.43 1.69 2.52
C VAL A 63 -9.68 1.88 3.83
N PHE A 64 -8.43 2.29 3.76
CA PHE A 64 -7.54 2.55 4.89
C PHE A 64 -7.24 4.04 4.96
N PHE A 65 -7.72 4.73 6.00
CA PHE A 65 -7.42 6.13 6.22
C PHE A 65 -6.19 6.27 7.09
N THR A 66 -5.21 7.04 6.61
CA THR A 66 -4.01 7.35 7.41
C THR A 66 -4.37 8.25 8.58
N HIS A 67 -5.20 9.26 8.35
CA HIS A 67 -5.74 10.18 9.35
C HIS A 67 -6.96 10.93 8.80
N PHE A 68 -7.50 11.89 9.55
CA PHE A 68 -8.76 12.58 9.21
C PHE A 68 -8.62 14.08 8.96
N HIS A 69 -7.51 14.54 8.35
CA HIS A 69 -7.52 15.83 7.68
C HIS A 69 -8.38 15.77 6.42
N ALA A 70 -8.98 16.90 6.04
CA ALA A 70 -10.00 16.98 4.98
C ALA A 70 -9.52 16.38 3.65
N ASP A 71 -8.28 16.63 3.28
CA ASP A 71 -7.64 16.18 2.05
C ASP A 71 -7.37 14.67 1.97
N HIS A 72 -7.56 13.93 3.06
CA HIS A 72 -7.39 12.48 3.09
C HIS A 72 -8.71 11.69 3.11
N TYR A 73 -9.85 12.30 3.50
CA TYR A 73 -11.06 11.49 3.69
C TYR A 73 -12.36 12.04 3.12
N LEU A 74 -12.45 13.34 2.75
CA LEU A 74 -13.74 13.91 2.35
C LEU A 74 -14.27 13.33 1.04
N GLY A 75 -13.44 12.74 0.19
CA GLY A 75 -13.88 12.04 -1.01
C GLY A 75 -14.73 10.82 -0.75
N ILE A 76 -14.67 10.24 0.47
CA ILE A 76 -15.46 9.06 0.84
C ILE A 76 -16.96 9.28 0.67
N ILE A 77 -17.44 10.51 0.90
CA ILE A 77 -18.86 10.86 0.83
C ILE A 77 -19.42 10.60 -0.57
N GLY A 78 -18.76 11.11 -1.59
CA GLY A 78 -19.14 10.88 -2.99
C GLY A 78 -18.81 9.46 -3.46
N PHE A 79 -17.68 8.90 -3.01
CA PHE A 79 -17.25 7.57 -3.39
C PHE A 79 -18.26 6.48 -3.00
N ILE A 80 -18.74 6.46 -1.75
CA ILE A 80 -19.73 5.46 -1.30
C ILE A 80 -21.06 5.59 -2.05
N ARG A 81 -21.47 6.81 -2.44
CA ARG A 81 -22.68 7.02 -3.25
C ARG A 81 -22.51 6.44 -4.66
N THR A 82 -21.34 6.63 -5.25
CA THR A 82 -20.98 6.03 -6.55
C THR A 82 -21.02 4.51 -6.48
N LEU A 83 -20.49 3.90 -5.42
CA LEU A 83 -20.57 2.44 -5.21
C LEU A 83 -22.04 1.96 -5.13
N GLY A 84 -22.88 2.68 -4.38
CA GLY A 84 -24.31 2.37 -4.26
C GLY A 84 -25.05 2.47 -5.59
N MET A 85 -24.85 3.55 -6.34
CA MET A 85 -25.43 3.72 -7.68
C MET A 85 -24.91 2.68 -8.68
N GLY A 86 -23.68 2.21 -8.51
CA GLY A 86 -23.09 1.11 -9.29
C GLY A 86 -23.62 -0.28 -8.92
N GLY A 87 -24.61 -0.37 -8.02
CA GLY A 87 -25.25 -1.64 -7.64
C GLY A 87 -24.44 -2.51 -6.67
N ARG A 88 -23.51 -1.91 -5.91
CA ARG A 88 -22.77 -2.66 -4.88
C ARG A 88 -23.73 -3.25 -3.84
N THR A 89 -23.57 -4.53 -3.55
CA THR A 89 -24.28 -5.25 -2.47
C THR A 89 -23.32 -5.81 -1.42
N GLN A 90 -22.05 -5.97 -1.79
CA GLN A 90 -21.03 -6.52 -0.91
C GLN A 90 -20.63 -5.52 0.17
N PRO A 91 -20.32 -5.99 1.40
CA PRO A 91 -19.84 -5.13 2.47
C PRO A 91 -18.61 -4.32 2.04
N LEU A 92 -18.47 -3.11 2.60
CA LEU A 92 -17.26 -2.30 2.51
C LEU A 92 -16.75 -2.02 3.92
N THR A 93 -15.47 -2.29 4.17
CA THR A 93 -14.86 -1.98 5.45
C THR A 93 -13.98 -0.73 5.33
N LEU A 94 -14.19 0.21 6.24
CA LEU A 94 -13.40 1.44 6.38
C LEU A 94 -12.53 1.33 7.62
N TYR A 95 -11.23 1.39 7.46
CA TYR A 95 -10.23 1.34 8.53
C TYR A 95 -9.61 2.72 8.76
N GLY A 96 -9.30 3.07 10.00
CA GLY A 96 -8.56 4.29 10.29
C GLY A 96 -8.22 4.43 11.77
N PRO A 97 -7.39 5.42 12.16
CA PRO A 97 -7.10 5.69 13.56
C PRO A 97 -8.32 6.27 14.29
N HIS A 98 -8.27 6.29 15.63
CA HIS A 98 -9.25 7.05 16.40
C HIS A 98 -9.25 8.53 15.95
N PRO A 99 -10.41 9.21 15.76
CA PRO A 99 -11.78 8.76 16.00
C PRO A 99 -12.53 8.36 14.69
N ALA A 100 -12.04 7.37 13.95
CA ALA A 100 -12.63 6.92 12.68
C ALA A 100 -14.13 6.63 12.78
N LYS A 101 -14.55 5.90 13.82
CA LYS A 101 -15.97 5.54 14.01
C LYS A 101 -16.88 6.76 14.07
N ARG A 102 -16.44 7.83 14.74
CA ARG A 102 -17.23 9.05 14.84
C ARG A 102 -17.25 9.82 13.54
N LEU A 103 -16.07 10.11 12.95
CA LEU A 103 -15.96 10.96 11.78
C LEU A 103 -16.53 10.30 10.51
N LEU A 104 -16.22 9.02 10.29
CA LEU A 104 -16.74 8.31 9.13
C LEU A 104 -18.25 8.07 9.24
N ARG A 105 -18.80 7.77 10.42
CA ARG A 105 -20.26 7.71 10.58
C ARG A 105 -20.94 9.02 10.20
N GLN A 106 -20.37 10.16 10.63
CA GLN A 106 -20.90 11.46 10.24
C GLN A 106 -20.82 11.69 8.73
N ALA A 107 -19.66 11.40 8.12
CA ALA A 107 -19.43 11.57 6.69
C ALA A 107 -20.36 10.71 5.83
N VAL A 108 -20.52 9.42 6.15
CA VAL A 108 -21.32 8.49 5.35
C VAL A 108 -22.83 8.70 5.48
N HIS A 109 -23.28 9.39 6.53
CA HIS A 109 -24.69 9.76 6.73
C HIS A 109 -25.03 11.17 6.26
N LEU A 110 -24.09 11.89 5.63
CA LEU A 110 -24.41 13.16 4.98
C LEU A 110 -25.32 12.90 3.76
N GLY A 111 -26.46 13.60 3.75
CA GLY A 111 -27.49 13.43 2.72
C GLY A 111 -28.67 12.59 3.18
N VAL A 112 -29.61 12.39 2.28
CA VAL A 112 -30.91 11.74 2.58
C VAL A 112 -30.96 10.26 2.21
N ASP A 113 -30.02 9.79 1.37
CA ASP A 113 -30.07 8.45 0.83
C ASP A 113 -29.44 7.42 1.77
N ALA A 114 -30.14 6.31 2.01
CA ALA A 114 -29.57 5.15 2.68
C ALA A 114 -28.58 4.43 1.76
N LEU A 115 -27.53 3.84 2.35
CA LEU A 115 -26.59 3.02 1.61
C LEU A 115 -27.20 1.65 1.31
N PRO A 116 -27.15 1.17 0.06
CA PRO A 116 -27.73 -0.11 -0.34
C PRO A 116 -26.85 -1.33 0.03
N PHE A 117 -25.70 -1.13 0.67
CA PHE A 117 -24.77 -2.17 1.07
C PHE A 117 -24.30 -1.98 2.52
N PRO A 118 -23.88 -3.07 3.19
CA PRO A 118 -23.34 -2.99 4.54
C PRO A 118 -22.02 -2.22 4.58
N LEU A 119 -21.88 -1.33 5.58
CA LEU A 119 -20.65 -0.57 5.83
C LEU A 119 -20.16 -0.88 7.24
N GLU A 120 -18.90 -1.31 7.34
CA GLU A 120 -18.22 -1.52 8.61
C GLU A 120 -17.15 -0.45 8.82
N ILE A 121 -17.02 0.07 10.05
CA ILE A 121 -15.98 1.04 10.41
C ILE A 121 -15.18 0.49 11.58
N VAL A 122 -13.89 0.28 11.35
CA VAL A 122 -12.96 -0.32 12.31
C VAL A 122 -11.87 0.66 12.66
N GLU A 123 -11.71 0.95 13.95
CA GLU A 123 -10.58 1.75 14.45
C GLU A 123 -9.37 0.85 14.65
N LEU A 124 -8.25 1.28 14.05
CA LEU A 124 -6.96 0.62 14.19
C LEU A 124 -6.05 1.43 15.12
N GLN A 125 -5.17 0.73 15.82
CA GLN A 125 -4.12 1.27 16.66
C GLN A 125 -2.77 0.76 16.20
N HIS A 126 -1.69 1.36 16.68
CA HIS A 126 -0.34 0.85 16.47
C HIS A 126 -0.22 -0.64 16.81
N GLY A 127 0.35 -1.41 15.91
CA GLY A 127 0.52 -2.86 16.03
C GLY A 127 -0.71 -3.68 15.61
N ALA A 128 -1.86 -3.05 15.33
CA ALA A 128 -3.00 -3.75 14.75
C ALA A 128 -2.70 -4.22 13.32
N SER A 129 -3.33 -5.30 12.89
CA SER A 129 -3.20 -5.81 11.52
C SER A 129 -4.52 -6.33 10.97
N VAL A 130 -4.69 -6.20 9.67
CA VAL A 130 -5.84 -6.69 8.90
C VAL A 130 -5.33 -7.70 7.90
N LYS A 131 -5.85 -8.92 7.94
CA LYS A 131 -5.46 -10.01 7.03
C LYS A 131 -6.29 -9.95 5.76
N GLY A 132 -5.63 -9.97 4.61
CA GLY A 132 -6.21 -10.12 3.28
C GLY A 132 -5.90 -11.48 2.64
N HIS A 133 -6.11 -11.59 1.34
CA HIS A 133 -5.82 -12.81 0.58
C HIS A 133 -4.32 -12.87 0.20
N GLY A 134 -3.51 -13.57 1.01
CA GLY A 134 -2.08 -13.71 0.79
C GLY A 134 -1.25 -12.48 1.19
N TYR A 135 -1.79 -11.60 2.02
CA TYR A 135 -1.11 -10.44 2.58
C TYR A 135 -1.71 -10.02 3.93
N THR A 136 -1.00 -9.14 4.61
CA THR A 136 -1.46 -8.48 5.83
C THR A 136 -1.18 -6.98 5.71
N VAL A 137 -2.14 -6.15 6.16
CA VAL A 137 -1.95 -4.69 6.30
C VAL A 137 -1.78 -4.36 7.77
N GLY A 138 -0.57 -4.00 8.18
CA GLY A 138 -0.23 -3.57 9.54
C GLY A 138 -0.38 -2.05 9.70
N ALA A 139 -0.82 -1.61 10.87
CA ALA A 139 -0.95 -0.20 11.23
C ALA A 139 0.18 0.24 12.18
N VAL A 140 0.84 1.34 11.86
CA VAL A 140 1.99 1.88 12.59
C VAL A 140 1.73 3.34 12.94
N GLN A 141 1.82 3.69 14.23
CA GLN A 141 1.67 5.08 14.66
C GLN A 141 2.80 5.95 14.13
N VAL A 142 2.45 7.14 13.68
CA VAL A 142 3.37 8.14 13.15
C VAL A 142 3.33 9.44 13.95
N ASP A 143 4.26 10.36 13.70
CA ASP A 143 4.34 11.65 14.37
C ASP A 143 3.66 12.74 13.56
N HIS A 144 2.37 12.95 13.83
CA HIS A 144 1.56 13.99 13.19
C HIS A 144 0.74 14.78 14.21
N ARG A 145 0.08 15.88 13.76
CA ARG A 145 -0.72 16.78 14.66
C ARG A 145 -1.98 16.13 15.21
N VAL A 146 -2.50 15.13 14.49
CA VAL A 146 -3.67 14.35 14.87
C VAL A 146 -3.30 12.88 14.95
N SER A 147 -4.18 12.05 15.48
CA SER A 147 -3.98 10.59 15.45
C SER A 147 -3.83 10.13 14.00
N ALA A 148 -2.67 9.55 13.68
CA ALA A 148 -2.29 9.17 12.32
C ALA A 148 -1.54 7.84 12.31
N LEU A 149 -1.71 7.10 11.21
CA LEU A 149 -1.12 5.79 10.98
C LEU A 149 -0.42 5.74 9.61
N ALA A 150 0.76 5.16 9.60
CA ALA A 150 1.33 4.55 8.41
C ALA A 150 0.76 3.15 8.24
N TYR A 151 0.78 2.64 7.00
CA TYR A 151 0.36 1.28 6.69
C TYR A 151 1.48 0.47 6.05
N VAL A 152 1.58 -0.78 6.46
CA VAL A 152 2.54 -1.76 5.93
C VAL A 152 1.76 -2.89 5.28
N LEU A 153 1.77 -2.97 3.96
CA LEU A 153 1.28 -4.14 3.25
C LEU A 153 2.44 -5.13 3.12
N GLN A 154 2.30 -6.27 3.78
CA GLN A 154 3.25 -7.38 3.74
C GLN A 154 2.59 -8.58 3.10
N GLU A 155 3.09 -9.03 1.96
CA GLU A 155 2.65 -10.31 1.39
C GLU A 155 3.16 -11.48 2.19
N ASP A 156 2.41 -12.58 2.15
CA ASP A 156 2.82 -13.84 2.74
C ASP A 156 4.09 -14.38 2.07
N GLU A 157 4.85 -15.15 2.80
CA GLU A 157 6.01 -15.86 2.26
C GLU A 157 5.59 -16.83 1.17
N ARG A 158 6.47 -17.03 0.19
CA ARG A 158 6.24 -17.92 -0.95
C ARG A 158 7.13 -19.17 -0.84
N PRO A 159 6.65 -20.33 -1.29
CA PRO A 159 7.50 -21.52 -1.37
C PRO A 159 8.78 -21.25 -2.14
N GLY A 160 9.84 -21.91 -1.77
CA GLY A 160 11.11 -21.89 -2.49
C GLY A 160 10.96 -22.34 -3.94
N ARG A 161 11.97 -22.05 -4.76
CA ARG A 161 11.98 -22.50 -6.16
C ARG A 161 11.99 -24.03 -6.20
N PHE A 162 11.11 -24.60 -7.00
CA PHE A 162 11.05 -26.03 -7.23
C PHE A 162 12.24 -26.48 -8.08
N ASN A 163 12.99 -27.45 -7.57
CA ASN A 163 14.12 -28.03 -8.26
C ASN A 163 13.66 -29.27 -9.08
N LEU A 164 13.43 -29.03 -10.36
CA LEU A 164 12.93 -30.02 -11.29
C LEU A 164 13.90 -31.22 -11.44
N GLU A 165 15.21 -30.95 -11.53
CA GLU A 165 16.22 -32.00 -11.70
C GLU A 165 16.27 -32.90 -10.46
N ARG A 166 16.22 -32.30 -9.27
CA ARG A 166 16.21 -33.07 -8.03
C ARG A 166 14.94 -33.89 -7.86
N ALA A 167 13.78 -33.34 -8.26
CA ALA A 167 12.52 -34.09 -8.24
C ALA A 167 12.56 -35.30 -9.19
N ARG A 168 13.14 -35.14 -10.36
CA ARG A 168 13.38 -36.24 -11.33
C ARG A 168 14.35 -37.30 -10.76
N ALA A 169 15.45 -36.85 -10.17
CA ALA A 169 16.44 -37.74 -9.54
C ALA A 169 15.85 -38.54 -8.37
N LEU A 170 14.82 -38.00 -7.71
CA LEU A 170 14.07 -38.69 -6.64
C LEU A 170 12.88 -39.52 -7.18
N PHE A 171 12.80 -39.73 -8.50
CA PHE A 171 11.75 -40.50 -9.17
C PHE A 171 10.32 -40.00 -8.89
N VAL A 172 10.15 -38.70 -8.63
CA VAL A 172 8.81 -38.08 -8.50
C VAL A 172 8.16 -37.99 -9.89
N ARG A 173 6.92 -38.42 -9.99
CA ARG A 173 6.16 -38.35 -11.22
C ARG A 173 5.82 -36.89 -11.58
N GLU A 174 6.12 -36.52 -12.82
CA GLU A 174 5.77 -35.19 -13.32
C GLU A 174 4.25 -34.98 -13.36
N GLY A 175 3.82 -33.74 -13.14
CA GLY A 175 2.42 -33.35 -13.16
C GLY A 175 1.84 -33.14 -11.75
N PRO A 176 0.79 -33.86 -11.33
CA PRO A 176 0.09 -33.61 -10.07
C PRO A 176 0.98 -33.67 -8.83
N ASP A 177 1.97 -34.58 -8.79
CA ASP A 177 2.85 -34.76 -7.63
C ASP A 177 3.81 -33.58 -7.44
N PHE A 178 4.25 -32.93 -8.54
CA PHE A 178 5.01 -31.68 -8.44
C PHE A 178 4.19 -30.57 -7.81
N GLY A 179 2.92 -30.45 -8.21
CA GLY A 179 2.00 -29.47 -7.61
C GLY A 179 1.73 -29.75 -6.13
N ARG A 180 1.65 -31.00 -5.73
CA ARG A 180 1.48 -31.38 -4.30
C ARG A 180 2.70 -30.96 -3.48
N LEU A 181 3.91 -31.28 -3.95
CA LEU A 181 5.16 -30.85 -3.31
C LEU A 181 5.26 -29.33 -3.18
N GLN A 182 4.87 -28.59 -4.23
CA GLN A 182 4.85 -27.14 -4.20
C GLN A 182 3.85 -26.55 -3.18
N ARG A 183 2.78 -27.28 -2.87
CA ARG A 183 1.80 -26.90 -1.84
C ARG A 183 2.16 -27.39 -0.44
N GLY A 184 3.36 -27.99 -0.27
CA GLY A 184 3.83 -28.45 1.02
C GLY A 184 3.40 -29.88 1.39
N GLU A 185 2.83 -30.65 0.44
CA GLU A 185 2.41 -32.03 0.65
C GLU A 185 3.54 -33.00 0.26
N SER A 186 3.77 -34.04 1.08
CA SER A 186 4.68 -35.13 0.72
C SER A 186 4.05 -36.06 -0.33
N VAL A 187 4.87 -36.65 -1.18
CA VAL A 187 4.42 -37.59 -2.21
C VAL A 187 5.24 -38.89 -2.19
N SER A 188 4.64 -40.00 -2.64
CA SER A 188 5.36 -41.24 -2.87
C SER A 188 5.89 -41.27 -4.28
N ALA A 189 7.22 -41.37 -4.43
CA ALA A 189 7.88 -41.51 -5.71
C ALA A 189 7.61 -42.89 -6.34
N SER A 190 7.92 -43.06 -7.65
CA SER A 190 7.66 -44.30 -8.37
C SER A 190 8.46 -45.51 -7.84
N ASN A 191 9.55 -45.24 -7.12
CA ASN A 191 10.37 -46.27 -6.44
C ASN A 191 9.87 -46.58 -5.01
N GLY A 192 8.73 -46.00 -4.55
CA GLY A 192 8.16 -46.18 -3.22
C GLY A 192 8.75 -45.29 -2.13
N GLN A 193 9.75 -44.47 -2.43
CA GLN A 193 10.34 -43.52 -1.50
C GLN A 193 9.37 -42.35 -1.23
N LEU A 194 9.25 -41.97 0.07
CA LEU A 194 8.52 -40.74 0.44
C LEU A 194 9.42 -39.52 0.21
N VAL A 195 8.97 -38.58 -0.63
CA VAL A 195 9.66 -37.33 -0.92
C VAL A 195 8.96 -36.19 -0.20
N GLN A 196 9.71 -35.44 0.57
CA GLN A 196 9.24 -34.27 1.30
C GLN A 196 9.37 -32.99 0.44
N PRO A 197 8.56 -31.95 0.66
CA PRO A 197 8.72 -30.65 0.01
C PRO A 197 10.15 -30.10 0.12
N ALA A 198 10.78 -30.20 1.29
CA ALA A 198 12.13 -29.72 1.54
C ALA A 198 13.20 -30.41 0.68
N ASP A 199 12.93 -31.60 0.15
CA ASP A 199 13.86 -32.32 -0.71
C ASP A 199 13.99 -31.69 -2.09
N VAL A 200 12.96 -30.94 -2.53
CA VAL A 200 12.84 -30.41 -3.89
C VAL A 200 12.55 -28.89 -3.93
N LEU A 201 12.23 -28.28 -2.81
CA LEU A 201 12.05 -26.83 -2.72
C LEU A 201 13.32 -26.18 -2.17
N GLY A 202 13.69 -25.05 -2.76
CA GLY A 202 14.71 -24.16 -2.22
C GLY A 202 14.24 -23.45 -0.95
N PRO A 203 15.01 -22.50 -0.44
CA PRO A 203 14.61 -21.68 0.71
C PRO A 203 13.33 -20.89 0.41
N VAL A 204 12.53 -20.67 1.46
CA VAL A 204 11.34 -19.83 1.41
C VAL A 204 11.71 -18.43 0.92
N ARG A 205 10.88 -17.88 0.07
CA ARG A 205 11.09 -16.55 -0.53
C ARG A 205 10.19 -15.52 0.16
N PRO A 206 10.72 -14.39 0.58
CA PRO A 206 9.93 -13.36 1.23
C PRO A 206 8.87 -12.79 0.29
N GLY A 207 7.71 -12.45 0.83
CA GLY A 207 6.71 -11.63 0.17
C GLY A 207 7.18 -10.19 0.01
N ARG A 208 6.53 -9.43 -0.88
CA ARG A 208 6.81 -8.00 -1.08
C ARG A 208 6.33 -7.19 0.11
N ARG A 209 7.08 -6.13 0.42
CA ARG A 209 6.77 -5.20 1.51
C ARG A 209 6.62 -3.78 0.96
N LEU A 210 5.41 -3.24 1.07
CA LEU A 210 5.07 -1.86 0.72
C LEU A 210 4.77 -1.09 2.01
N VAL A 211 5.35 0.10 2.15
CA VAL A 211 5.07 1.00 3.28
C VAL A 211 4.55 2.33 2.76
N ILE A 212 3.46 2.80 3.36
CA ILE A 212 2.80 4.07 3.05
C ILE A 212 2.83 4.89 4.34
N SER A 213 3.60 5.98 4.36
CA SER A 213 3.84 6.74 5.58
C SER A 213 2.60 7.49 6.08
N GLY A 214 1.72 7.92 5.17
CA GLY A 214 0.80 9.01 5.47
C GLY A 214 1.56 10.28 5.84
N ASP A 215 0.89 11.22 6.49
CA ASP A 215 1.50 12.47 6.94
C ASP A 215 2.25 12.27 8.24
N THR A 216 3.51 12.67 8.27
CA THR A 216 4.38 12.43 9.42
C THR A 216 5.65 13.28 9.42
N ARG A 217 6.13 13.63 10.60
CA ARG A 217 7.54 13.93 10.81
C ARG A 217 8.37 12.64 10.69
N PRO A 218 9.66 12.72 10.37
CA PRO A 218 10.55 11.57 10.51
C PRO A 218 10.44 11.00 11.93
N CYS A 219 10.14 9.71 12.03
CA CYS A 219 10.02 9.04 13.32
C CYS A 219 10.53 7.59 13.25
N VAL A 220 10.98 7.11 14.40
CA VAL A 220 11.58 5.77 14.54
C VAL A 220 10.62 4.65 14.13
N THR A 221 9.32 4.84 14.30
CA THR A 221 8.30 3.85 13.95
C THR A 221 8.19 3.67 12.43
N VAL A 222 8.25 4.76 11.65
CA VAL A 222 8.27 4.68 10.17
C VAL A 222 9.57 4.06 9.67
N VAL A 223 10.73 4.45 10.23
CA VAL A 223 12.02 3.83 9.88
C VAL A 223 11.98 2.33 10.14
N ALA A 224 11.49 1.90 11.30
CA ALA A 224 11.38 0.48 11.65
C ALA A 224 10.39 -0.26 10.72
N ALA A 225 9.24 0.36 10.41
CA ALA A 225 8.24 -0.19 9.50
C ALA A 225 8.77 -0.35 8.07
N ALA A 226 9.58 0.61 7.61
CA ALA A 226 10.15 0.65 6.27
C ALA A 226 11.44 -0.16 6.10
N ARG A 227 11.92 -0.83 7.17
CA ARG A 227 13.16 -1.62 7.10
C ARG A 227 13.10 -2.64 5.96
N GLU A 228 14.06 -2.53 5.02
CA GLU A 228 14.21 -3.37 3.83
C GLU A 228 12.93 -3.48 2.98
N ALA A 229 12.04 -2.48 3.04
CA ALA A 229 10.84 -2.45 2.22
C ALA A 229 11.19 -2.44 0.73
N ASP A 230 10.40 -3.12 -0.09
CA ASP A 230 10.55 -3.06 -1.55
C ASP A 230 10.21 -1.69 -2.08
N LEU A 231 9.23 -1.03 -1.43
CA LEU A 231 8.83 0.33 -1.72
C LEU A 231 8.42 1.04 -0.44
N LEU A 232 9.03 2.20 -0.20
CA LEU A 232 8.55 3.20 0.74
C LEU A 232 7.89 4.34 -0.05
N ILE A 233 6.61 4.59 0.21
CA ILE A 233 5.91 5.81 -0.21
C ILE A 233 5.91 6.73 0.99
N HIS A 234 6.56 7.89 0.87
CA HIS A 234 6.72 8.83 1.97
C HIS A 234 6.27 10.22 1.55
N GLU A 235 5.59 10.94 2.45
CA GLU A 235 5.30 12.33 2.24
C GLU A 235 6.58 13.17 2.10
N ALA A 236 6.49 14.22 1.31
CA ALA A 236 7.54 15.21 1.12
C ALA A 236 6.89 16.58 0.87
N THR A 237 6.12 17.03 1.86
CA THR A 237 5.27 18.22 1.73
C THR A 237 6.09 19.45 1.46
N PHE A 238 7.32 19.54 1.99
CA PHE A 238 8.16 20.72 1.96
C PHE A 238 9.57 20.47 1.43
N SER A 239 10.23 21.53 0.93
CA SER A 239 11.68 21.57 0.75
C SER A 239 12.36 21.96 2.06
N ASP A 240 13.70 21.84 2.11
CA ASP A 240 14.49 22.22 3.26
C ASP A 240 14.38 23.69 3.63
N ASP A 241 14.15 24.58 2.66
CA ASP A 241 13.95 26.01 2.93
C ASP A 241 12.70 26.26 3.81
N GLU A 242 11.80 25.29 3.89
CA GLU A 242 10.58 25.37 4.69
C GLU A 242 10.63 24.44 5.93
N GLN A 243 11.83 24.10 6.42
CA GLN A 243 12.03 23.24 7.58
C GLN A 243 11.24 23.66 8.81
N GLU A 244 11.20 24.95 9.12
CA GLU A 244 10.43 25.48 10.27
C GLU A 244 8.94 25.15 10.11
N ARG A 245 8.41 25.35 8.90
CA ARG A 245 7.01 25.04 8.59
C ARG A 245 6.72 23.55 8.67
N ALA A 246 7.64 22.70 8.18
CA ALA A 246 7.54 21.25 8.31
C ALA A 246 7.45 20.84 9.80
N LEU A 247 8.23 21.46 10.67
CA LEU A 247 8.18 21.25 12.11
C LEU A 247 6.84 21.69 12.73
N GLU A 248 6.38 22.90 12.40
CA GLU A 248 5.14 23.46 12.92
C GLU A 248 3.91 22.65 12.53
N THR A 249 3.87 22.19 11.27
CA THR A 249 2.73 21.47 10.73
C THR A 249 2.84 19.95 10.89
N ARG A 250 3.96 19.46 11.39
CA ARG A 250 4.30 18.03 11.55
C ARG A 250 4.26 17.26 10.27
N HIS A 251 4.93 17.80 9.25
CA HIS A 251 5.22 17.17 7.97
C HIS A 251 6.73 17.00 7.79
N SER A 252 7.12 16.26 6.76
CA SER A 252 8.51 16.04 6.39
C SER A 252 8.96 16.95 5.25
N THR A 253 10.24 17.29 5.24
CA THR A 253 10.90 17.78 4.03
C THR A 253 11.30 16.59 3.14
N ALA A 254 11.55 16.87 1.87
CA ALA A 254 12.01 15.86 0.93
C ALA A 254 13.37 15.23 1.35
N ARG A 255 14.30 16.03 1.88
CA ARG A 255 15.54 15.56 2.46
C ARG A 255 15.32 14.59 3.61
N GLU A 256 14.39 14.93 4.50
CA GLU A 256 14.03 14.07 5.63
C GLU A 256 13.42 12.75 5.18
N ALA A 257 12.57 12.76 4.14
CA ALA A 257 12.05 11.53 3.54
C ALA A 257 13.17 10.65 2.95
N GLY A 258 14.17 11.27 2.29
CA GLY A 258 15.38 10.59 1.82
C GLY A 258 16.16 9.95 2.97
N ARG A 259 16.34 10.66 4.09
CA ARG A 259 17.01 10.15 5.28
C ARG A 259 16.27 8.94 5.88
N VAL A 260 14.95 9.01 6.00
CA VAL A 260 14.12 7.88 6.46
C VAL A 260 14.32 6.65 5.56
N ALA A 261 14.32 6.82 4.23
CA ALA A 261 14.54 5.73 3.29
C ALA A 261 15.93 5.10 3.44
N LYS A 262 16.98 5.93 3.64
CA LYS A 262 18.35 5.49 3.89
C LYS A 262 18.47 4.70 5.19
N GLU A 263 17.97 5.24 6.31
CA GLU A 263 18.02 4.60 7.62
C GLU A 263 17.26 3.28 7.63
N ALA A 264 16.13 3.21 6.91
CA ALA A 264 15.35 1.99 6.75
C ALA A 264 15.99 0.99 5.77
N SER A 265 17.01 1.37 5.01
CA SER A 265 17.53 0.57 3.89
C SER A 265 16.42 0.16 2.91
N ALA A 266 15.45 1.03 2.68
CA ALA A 266 14.37 0.80 1.72
C ALA A 266 14.97 0.62 0.32
N ARG A 267 14.39 -0.24 -0.51
CA ARG A 267 14.92 -0.55 -1.86
C ARG A 267 14.55 0.52 -2.90
N ARG A 268 13.41 1.17 -2.72
CA ARG A 268 12.90 2.26 -3.57
C ARG A 268 12.10 3.23 -2.73
N LEU A 269 12.22 4.51 -3.06
CA LEU A 269 11.45 5.59 -2.44
C LEU A 269 10.59 6.29 -3.48
N ILE A 270 9.32 6.54 -3.15
CA ILE A 270 8.46 7.44 -3.91
C ILE A 270 7.98 8.54 -2.99
N LEU A 271 8.25 9.78 -3.39
CA LEU A 271 7.80 10.98 -2.69
C LEU A 271 6.40 11.36 -3.14
N THR A 272 5.51 11.69 -2.21
CA THR A 272 4.12 12.10 -2.48
C THR A 272 3.68 13.20 -1.52
N HIS A 273 2.42 13.62 -1.58
CA HIS A 273 1.85 14.64 -0.71
C HIS A 273 2.62 15.96 -0.78
N LEU A 274 2.79 16.47 -2.00
CA LEU A 274 3.58 17.67 -2.23
C LEU A 274 2.74 18.94 -2.02
N SER A 275 3.32 19.95 -1.39
CA SER A 275 2.69 21.27 -1.32
C SER A 275 2.42 21.80 -2.74
N SER A 276 1.28 22.48 -2.91
CA SER A 276 0.90 23.13 -4.17
C SER A 276 1.96 24.09 -4.75
N ARG A 277 2.91 24.53 -3.95
CA ARG A 277 4.07 25.34 -4.39
C ARG A 277 4.96 24.59 -5.38
N TYR A 278 4.99 23.26 -5.32
CA TYR A 278 5.80 22.39 -6.17
C TYR A 278 5.00 21.73 -7.30
N ASP A 279 3.81 22.27 -7.61
CA ASP A 279 2.91 21.71 -8.62
C ASP A 279 3.54 21.65 -10.01
N LEU A 280 4.18 22.75 -10.43
CA LEU A 280 4.80 22.88 -11.76
C LEU A 280 6.23 22.35 -11.81
N ASP A 281 6.98 22.46 -10.70
CA ASP A 281 8.36 21.99 -10.61
C ASP A 281 8.66 21.44 -9.24
N SER A 282 8.83 20.13 -9.19
CA SER A 282 9.21 19.37 -7.99
C SER A 282 10.68 18.91 -8.00
N SER A 283 11.49 19.39 -8.95
CA SER A 283 12.88 18.96 -9.12
C SER A 283 13.73 19.24 -7.87
N LYS A 284 13.46 20.35 -7.18
CA LYS A 284 14.11 20.70 -5.92
C LYS A 284 13.93 19.62 -4.86
N LEU A 285 12.70 19.17 -4.65
CA LEU A 285 12.38 18.10 -3.69
C LEU A 285 13.12 16.80 -4.03
N LEU A 286 13.14 16.43 -5.32
CA LEU A 286 13.84 15.24 -5.77
C LEU A 286 15.35 15.33 -5.51
N ASN A 287 15.97 16.49 -5.76
CA ASN A 287 17.40 16.70 -5.55
C ASN A 287 17.76 16.66 -4.06
N GLU A 288 16.99 17.32 -3.20
CA GLU A 288 17.19 17.28 -1.75
C GLU A 288 17.11 15.86 -1.17
N ALA A 289 16.15 15.06 -1.62
CA ALA A 289 16.06 13.68 -1.20
C ALA A 289 17.22 12.81 -1.71
N ARG A 290 17.71 13.05 -2.94
CA ARG A 290 18.87 12.35 -3.51
C ARG A 290 20.18 12.63 -2.78
N GLU A 291 20.30 13.74 -2.09
CA GLU A 291 21.48 14.02 -1.27
C GLU A 291 21.61 13.06 -0.08
N GLU A 292 20.50 12.50 0.40
CA GLU A 292 20.48 11.56 1.53
C GLU A 292 20.35 10.09 1.07
N TYR A 293 19.57 9.82 0.03
CA TYR A 293 19.24 8.47 -0.39
C TYR A 293 19.73 8.17 -1.81
N ALA A 294 20.69 7.23 -1.91
CA ALA A 294 21.31 6.84 -3.18
C ALA A 294 20.51 5.78 -3.98
N GLY A 295 19.46 5.23 -3.41
CA GLY A 295 18.62 4.23 -4.08
C GLY A 295 17.68 4.85 -5.13
N PRO A 296 16.92 4.03 -5.83
CA PRO A 296 15.89 4.50 -6.77
C PRO A 296 14.86 5.38 -6.09
N ILE A 297 14.70 6.61 -6.59
CA ILE A 297 13.78 7.60 -6.05
C ILE A 297 13.01 8.29 -7.17
N GLU A 298 11.72 8.49 -6.96
CA GLU A 298 10.82 9.17 -7.89
C GLU A 298 9.86 10.07 -7.12
N ILE A 299 9.31 11.06 -7.81
CA ILE A 299 8.18 11.86 -7.32
C ILE A 299 6.90 11.33 -7.94
N ALA A 300 5.92 11.04 -7.10
CA ALA A 300 4.61 10.64 -7.56
C ALA A 300 3.91 11.77 -8.33
N HIS A 301 3.16 11.39 -9.33
CA HIS A 301 2.20 12.24 -10.03
C HIS A 301 0.87 11.50 -10.17
N ASP A 302 -0.21 12.23 -10.37
CA ASP A 302 -1.53 11.64 -10.55
C ASP A 302 -1.55 10.71 -11.77
N GLY A 303 -2.05 9.50 -11.57
CA GLY A 303 -2.07 8.45 -12.57
C GLY A 303 -0.79 7.64 -12.69
N MET A 304 0.28 7.99 -11.95
CA MET A 304 1.47 7.15 -11.90
C MET A 304 1.11 5.75 -11.45
N THR A 305 1.52 4.76 -12.23
CA THR A 305 1.31 3.35 -11.92
C THR A 305 2.65 2.66 -11.68
N VAL A 306 2.72 1.91 -10.60
CA VAL A 306 3.93 1.18 -10.18
C VAL A 306 3.57 -0.28 -9.99
N GLU A 307 4.28 -1.17 -10.64
CA GLU A 307 4.22 -2.60 -10.36
C GLU A 307 5.45 -3.00 -9.55
N LEU A 308 5.22 -3.68 -8.43
CA LEU A 308 6.30 -4.21 -7.63
C LEU A 308 6.61 -5.64 -8.10
N PRO A 309 7.83 -5.89 -8.60
CA PRO A 309 8.24 -7.22 -9.00
C PRO A 309 8.38 -8.13 -7.77
N LEU A 310 8.18 -9.43 -7.99
CA LEU A 310 8.48 -10.43 -6.98
C LEU A 310 9.99 -10.47 -6.70
N ARG A 311 10.37 -10.62 -5.45
CA ARG A 311 11.77 -10.90 -5.07
C ARG A 311 12.17 -12.28 -5.58
N ASP A 312 13.36 -12.40 -6.11
CA ASP A 312 13.98 -13.66 -6.53
C ASP A 312 14.45 -14.51 -5.36
#